data_32d8dc703e212c5aaa006913b7c3a317
#
_entry.id   32d8dc703e212c5aaa006913b7c3a317
#
_cell.length_a   1.000
_cell.length_b   1.000
_cell.length_c   1.000
_cell.angle_alpha   90.00
_cell.angle_beta   90.00
_cell.angle_gamma   90.00
#
_symmetry.space_group_name_H-M   'P 1'
#
loop_
_entity.id
_entity.type
_entity.pdbx_description
1 polymer ?
#
loop_
_entity_poly.entity_id
_entity_poly.type
_entity_poly.pdbx_seq_one_letter_code
_entity_poly.pdbx_strand_id
1 'polypeptide(L)' 'MSLSPSPKPRLPLGTQRVTISIPGWLYTALIARSDSEGRALSNLCAFLLERAMDHHRPS' A
#
# COMPACT_ATOMS: atom_id res chain seq x y z
N MET A 1 25.77 -18.92 4.39
CA MET A 1 25.33 -18.51 4.32
C MET A 1 24.88 -17.96 3.93
N SER A 2 24.75 -17.77 3.71
CA SER A 2 24.38 -17.17 3.32
C SER A 2 23.83 -16.48 3.32
N LEU A 3 23.75 -15.95 3.28
CA LEU A 3 23.27 -15.24 3.29
C LEU A 3 22.87 -14.62 2.70
N SER A 4 22.46 -14.39 2.29
CA SER A 4 22.02 -13.73 1.71
C SER A 4 21.84 -12.81 1.74
N PRO A 5 21.81 -12.14 1.48
CA PRO A 5 21.65 -11.14 1.59
C PRO A 5 20.87 -10.55 1.03
N SER A 6 20.41 -10.15 1.45
CA SER A 6 19.66 -9.53 1.05
C SER A 6 19.99 -8.49 0.72
N PRO A 7 19.82 -8.11 0.06
CA PRO A 7 20.20 -7.09 -0.41
C PRO A 7 19.62 -5.99 -0.07
N LYS A 8 20.12 -5.18 -0.07
CA LYS A 8 19.72 -4.12 0.08
C LYS A 8 18.94 -3.85 -0.90
N PRO A 9 18.05 -3.53 -0.73
CA PRO A 9 17.14 -3.36 -1.63
C PRO A 9 17.31 -2.25 -2.45
N ARG A 10 17.27 -2.31 -3.55
CA ARG A 10 17.18 -1.41 -4.33
C ARG A 10 15.83 -1.11 -4.38
N LEU A 11 15.33 0.05 -4.27
CA LEU A 11 13.99 0.42 -4.36
C LEU A 11 13.49 0.18 -5.74
N PRO A 12 12.42 -0.55 -5.90
CA PRO A 12 11.85 -0.77 -7.21
C PRO A 12 11.35 0.53 -7.77
N LEU A 13 11.51 0.74 -9.03
CA LEU A 13 11.01 1.92 -9.70
C LEU A 13 9.59 1.77 -10.18
N GLY A 14 9.09 0.58 -10.27
CA GLY A 14 7.74 0.37 -10.76
C GLY A 14 6.79 0.02 -9.66
N THR A 15 5.55 -0.22 -10.04
CA THR A 15 4.52 -0.64 -9.11
C THR A 15 4.77 -2.04 -8.63
N GLN A 16 4.62 -2.25 -7.36
CA GLN A 16 4.79 -3.57 -6.77
C GLN A 16 3.46 -4.03 -6.22
N ARG A 17 3.25 -5.34 -6.23
CA ARG A 17 2.00 -5.90 -5.77
C ARG A 17 2.15 -6.41 -4.35
N VAL A 18 1.18 -6.11 -3.52
CA VAL A 18 1.21 -6.54 -2.13
C VAL A 18 -0.15 -7.12 -1.79
N THR A 19 -0.16 -8.22 -1.07
CA THR A 19 -1.40 -8.83 -0.59
C THR A 19 -1.45 -8.72 0.92
N ILE A 20 -2.52 -8.18 1.45
CA ILE A 20 -2.67 -8.03 2.89
C ILE A 20 -4.07 -8.45 3.28
N SER A 21 -4.23 -8.79 4.55
CA SER A 21 -5.53 -9.09 5.13
C SER A 21 -5.97 -7.89 5.94
N ILE A 22 -7.20 -7.48 5.80
CA ILE A 22 -7.73 -6.35 6.54
C ILE A 22 -9.05 -6.74 7.19
N PRO A 23 -9.46 -6.04 8.25
CA PRO A 23 -10.75 -6.32 8.87
C PRO A 23 -11.89 -6.04 7.89
N GLY A 24 -12.99 -6.79 8.06
CA GLY A 24 -14.12 -6.62 7.16
C GLY A 24 -14.68 -5.22 7.15
N TRP A 25 -14.73 -4.55 8.31
CA TRP A 25 -15.28 -3.20 8.36
C TRP A 25 -14.44 -2.24 7.53
N LEU A 26 -13.13 -2.45 7.53
CA LEU A 26 -12.24 -1.59 6.75
C LEU A 26 -12.43 -1.82 5.27
N TYR A 27 -12.59 -3.07 4.88
CA TYR A 27 -12.84 -3.40 3.49
C TYR A 27 -14.12 -2.72 3.00
N THR A 28 -15.20 -2.82 3.78
CA THR A 28 -16.47 -2.21 3.41
C THR A 28 -16.33 -0.69 3.30
N ALA A 29 -15.61 -0.09 4.24
CA ALA A 29 -15.41 1.35 4.20
C ALA A 29 -14.62 1.77 2.98
N LEU A 30 -13.62 0.99 2.61
CA LEU A 30 -12.81 1.29 1.42
C LEU A 30 -13.63 1.19 0.14
N ILE A 31 -14.48 0.18 0.05
CA ILE A 31 -15.35 0.03 -1.11
C ILE A 31 -16.25 1.24 -1.25
N ALA A 32 -16.90 1.63 -0.17
CA ALA A 32 -17.81 2.77 -0.20
C ALA A 32 -17.08 4.04 -0.61
N ARG A 33 -15.88 4.22 -0.10
CA ARG A 33 -15.12 5.41 -0.42
C ARG A 33 -14.63 5.42 -1.86
N SER A 34 -14.20 4.25 -2.36
CA SER A 34 -13.74 4.18 -3.74
C SER A 34 -14.88 4.49 -4.71
N ASP A 35 -16.08 4.03 -4.41
CA ASP A 35 -17.24 4.34 -5.23
C ASP A 35 -17.57 5.83 -5.18
N SER A 36 -17.51 6.39 -4.00
CA SER A 36 -17.83 7.79 -3.82
C SER A 36 -16.83 8.70 -4.54
N GLU A 37 -15.58 8.30 -4.60
CA GLU A 37 -14.55 9.10 -5.24
C GLU A 37 -14.31 8.75 -6.69
N GLY A 38 -15.00 7.73 -7.18
CA GLY A 38 -14.86 7.34 -8.57
C GLY A 38 -13.51 6.75 -8.91
N ARG A 39 -12.85 6.10 -7.94
CA ARG A 39 -11.56 5.49 -8.22
C ARG A 39 -11.62 4.00 -7.96
N ALA A 40 -10.71 3.28 -8.58
CA ALA A 40 -10.61 1.86 -8.34
C ALA A 40 -10.15 1.62 -6.90
N LEU A 41 -10.59 0.52 -6.33
CA LEU A 41 -10.23 0.20 -4.96
C LEU A 41 -8.72 0.15 -4.75
N SER A 42 -8.00 -0.47 -5.66
CA SER A 42 -6.55 -0.58 -5.52
C SER A 42 -5.87 0.79 -5.55
N ASN A 43 -6.38 1.69 -6.37
CA ASN A 43 -5.82 3.04 -6.45
C ASN A 43 -6.08 3.81 -5.16
N LEU A 44 -7.27 3.65 -4.59
CA LEU A 44 -7.57 4.30 -3.33
C LEU A 44 -6.68 3.76 -2.22
N CYS A 45 -6.50 2.45 -2.16
CA CYS A 45 -5.65 1.85 -1.14
C CYS A 45 -4.21 2.36 -1.25
N ALA A 46 -3.69 2.43 -2.46
CA ALA A 46 -2.33 2.92 -2.65
C ALA A 46 -2.21 4.36 -2.21
N PHE A 47 -3.19 5.18 -2.54
CA PHE A 47 -3.19 6.58 -2.15
C PHE A 47 -3.17 6.73 -0.63
N LEU A 48 -4.01 5.96 0.06
CA LEU A 48 -4.09 6.06 1.51
C LEU A 48 -2.82 5.58 2.18
N LEU A 49 -2.21 4.52 1.64
CA LEU A 49 -0.96 4.02 2.19
C LEU A 49 0.16 5.02 1.99
N GLU A 50 0.20 5.67 0.84
CA GLU A 50 1.20 6.69 0.59
C GLU A 50 1.07 7.83 1.58
N ARG A 51 -0.15 8.25 1.85
CA ARG A 51 -0.36 9.33 2.82
C ARG A 51 0.07 8.91 4.21
N ALA A 52 -0.22 7.68 4.59
CA ALA A 52 0.18 7.18 5.89
C ALA A 52 1.70 7.16 6.03
N MET A 53 2.39 6.76 4.98
CA MET A 53 3.83 6.68 5.03
C MET A 53 4.48 8.06 5.02
N ASP A 54 3.83 9.03 4.40
CA ASP A 54 4.37 10.39 4.40
C ASP A 54 4.49 10.94 5.82
N HIS A 55 3.60 10.53 6.72
CA HIS A 55 3.69 10.99 8.09
C HIS A 55 4.86 10.35 8.83
N HIS A 56 5.43 9.30 8.32
CA HIS A 56 6.51 8.59 8.98
C HIS A 56 7.78 8.57 8.14
N ARG A 57 7.82 9.43 7.14
CA ARG A 57 8.95 9.43 6.26
C ARG A 57 10.16 9.95 6.99
N PRO A 58 11.28 9.30 6.89
CA PRO A 58 12.46 9.80 7.57
C PRO A 58 12.93 11.05 6.86
N SER A 59 13.42 11.95 7.57
CA SER A 59 13.82 13.21 6.93
C SER A 59 15.21 13.22 6.46
#